data_0d591d93f65318ed67b52572b7b0c7fb
#
_entry.id   0d591d93f65318ed67b52572b7b0c7fb
#
_cell.length_a   1.000
_cell.length_b   1.000
_cell.length_c   1.000
_cell.angle_alpha   90.00
_cell.angle_beta   90.00
_cell.angle_gamma   90.00
#
_symmetry.space_group_name_H-M   'P 1'
#
loop_
_entity.id
_entity.type
_entity.pdbx_description
1 polymer ?
#
loop_
_entity_poly.entity_id
_entity_poly.type
_entity_poly.pdbx_seq_one_letter_code
_entity_poly.pdbx_strand_id
1 'polypeptide(L)' 'MKAKVLIRPKEGILDPQGKAVERALPALGFEGVHEVRVGRLVELETDDPESLPALCEKLLANPLIEDFEIEEVVGR' A
#
# COMPACT_ATOMS: atom_id res chain seq x y z
N MET A 1 17.70 -4.35 10.23
CA MET A 1 17.13 -4.59 8.90
C MET A 1 16.25 -3.42 8.49
N LYS A 2 16.44 -2.95 7.28
CA LYS A 2 15.54 -1.96 6.70
C LYS A 2 14.48 -2.66 5.87
N ALA A 3 13.24 -2.19 6.00
CA ALA A 3 12.13 -2.81 5.31
C ALA A 3 11.18 -1.77 4.76
N LYS A 4 10.50 -2.15 3.68
CA LYS A 4 9.37 -1.40 3.13
C LYS A 4 8.14 -2.27 3.25
N VAL A 5 7.05 -1.67 3.70
CA VAL A 5 5.77 -2.34 3.75
C VAL A 5 4.84 -1.64 2.78
N LEU A 6 4.39 -2.39 1.79
CA LEU A 6 3.46 -1.89 0.78
C LEU A 6 2.06 -2.30 1.21
N ILE A 7 1.19 -1.34 1.41
CA ILE A 7 -0.16 -1.58 1.92
C ILE A 7 -1.14 -1.10 0.87
N ARG A 8 -2.04 -1.97 0.44
CA ARG A 8 -3.00 -1.64 -0.60
C ARG A 8 -4.39 -2.16 -0.24
N PRO A 9 -5.45 -1.52 -0.75
CA PRO A 9 -6.80 -2.02 -0.51
C PRO A 9 -7.01 -3.38 -1.13
N LYS A 10 -7.76 -4.24 -0.46
CA LYS A 10 -8.14 -5.53 -1.03
C LYS A 10 -9.02 -5.33 -2.24
N GLU A 11 -9.02 -6.32 -3.15
CA GLU A 11 -9.92 -6.30 -4.29
C GLU A 11 -11.36 -6.27 -3.81
N GLY A 12 -12.20 -5.52 -4.50
CA GLY A 12 -13.60 -5.40 -4.16
C GLY A 12 -13.91 -4.38 -3.07
N ILE A 13 -12.88 -3.82 -2.45
CA ILE A 13 -13.05 -2.77 -1.44
C ILE A 13 -13.07 -1.42 -2.14
N LEU A 14 -13.99 -0.56 -1.73
CA LEU A 14 -14.05 0.79 -2.28
C LEU A 14 -12.79 1.57 -1.90
N ASP A 15 -12.17 2.16 -2.91
CA ASP A 15 -10.98 2.98 -2.75
C ASP A 15 -11.33 4.41 -3.18
N PRO A 16 -11.77 5.26 -2.25
CA PRO A 16 -12.19 6.63 -2.62
C PRO A 16 -11.05 7.45 -3.24
N GLN A 17 -9.80 7.23 -2.78
CA GLN A 17 -8.66 7.96 -3.32
C GLN A 17 -8.36 7.54 -4.74
N GLY A 18 -8.37 6.23 -5.01
CA GLY A 18 -8.16 5.72 -6.35
C GLY A 18 -9.24 6.18 -7.31
N LYS A 19 -10.49 6.19 -6.85
CA LYS A 19 -11.60 6.67 -7.67
C LYS A 19 -11.48 8.16 -7.97
N ALA A 20 -11.04 8.95 -7.00
CA ALA A 20 -10.86 10.37 -7.21
C ALA A 20 -9.76 10.63 -8.25
N VAL A 21 -8.66 9.89 -8.20
CA VAL A 21 -7.61 10.00 -9.20
C VAL A 21 -8.14 9.62 -10.58
N GLU A 22 -8.86 8.51 -10.67
CA GLU A 22 -9.43 8.06 -11.94
C GLU A 22 -10.31 9.12 -12.58
N ARG A 23 -11.16 9.76 -11.77
CA ARG A 23 -12.08 10.77 -12.29
C ARG A 23 -11.39 12.04 -12.77
N ALA A 24 -10.23 12.35 -12.20
CA ALA A 24 -9.52 13.56 -12.55
C ALA A 24 -8.69 13.42 -13.83
N LEU A 25 -8.34 12.20 -14.20
CA LEU A 25 -7.39 11.97 -15.29
C LEU A 25 -7.87 12.45 -16.65
N PRO A 26 -9.14 12.21 -17.07
CA PRO A 26 -9.58 12.68 -18.38
C PRO A 26 -9.48 14.19 -18.56
N ALA A 27 -9.79 14.96 -17.50
CA ALA A 27 -9.70 16.41 -17.56
C ALA A 27 -8.26 16.89 -17.78
N LEU A 28 -7.27 16.06 -17.41
CA LEU A 28 -5.87 16.37 -17.56
C LEU A 28 -5.28 15.81 -18.86
N GLY A 29 -6.10 15.19 -19.70
CA GLY A 29 -5.67 14.64 -20.97
C GLY A 29 -5.22 13.20 -20.93
N PHE A 30 -5.43 12.52 -19.81
CA PHE A 30 -5.04 11.11 -19.67
C PHE A 30 -6.28 10.24 -19.82
N GLU A 31 -6.36 9.50 -20.91
CA GLU A 31 -7.46 8.61 -21.17
C GLU A 31 -6.96 7.18 -21.20
N GLY A 32 -7.86 6.22 -20.95
CA GLY A 32 -7.49 4.83 -20.96
C GLY A 32 -6.82 4.33 -19.69
N VAL A 33 -6.86 5.12 -18.64
CA VAL A 33 -6.34 4.70 -17.32
C VAL A 33 -7.52 4.22 -16.48
N HIS A 34 -7.44 2.97 -16.03
CA HIS A 34 -8.51 2.32 -15.29
C HIS A 34 -7.98 1.68 -14.04
N GLU A 35 -8.89 1.38 -13.11
CA GLU A 35 -8.60 0.57 -11.93
C GLU A 35 -7.45 1.15 -11.12
N VAL A 36 -7.48 2.47 -10.95
CA VAL A 36 -6.48 3.14 -10.12
C VAL A 36 -6.70 2.78 -8.67
N ARG A 37 -5.63 2.38 -8.01
CA ARG A 37 -5.67 2.02 -6.59
C ARG A 37 -4.58 2.80 -5.88
N VAL A 38 -4.94 3.39 -4.75
CA VAL A 38 -4.01 4.18 -3.95
C VAL A 38 -3.75 3.43 -2.66
N GLY A 39 -2.50 3.17 -2.39
CA GLY A 39 -2.08 2.50 -1.17
C GLY A 39 -1.09 3.34 -0.39
N ARG A 40 -0.43 2.70 0.56
CA ARG A 40 0.54 3.38 1.42
C ARG A 40 1.86 2.63 1.41
N LEU A 41 2.93 3.38 1.58
CA LEU A 41 4.26 2.83 1.75
C LEU A 41 4.76 3.21 3.13
N VAL A 42 5.20 2.23 3.91
CA VAL A 42 5.83 2.47 5.21
C VAL A 42 7.26 1.98 5.13
N GLU A 43 8.19 2.85 5.45
CA GLU A 43 9.61 2.50 5.52
C GLU A 43 10.04 2.49 6.96
N LEU A 44 10.80 1.48 7.36
CA LEU A 44 11.21 1.35 8.76
C LEU A 44 12.51 0.57 8.88
N GLU A 45 13.12 0.71 10.05
CA GLU A 45 14.23 -0.15 10.46
C GLU A 45 13.78 -0.94 11.68
N THR A 46 14.19 -2.20 11.75
CA THR A 46 13.87 -3.05 12.89
C THR A 46 15.05 -3.93 13.26
N ASP A 47 15.20 -4.17 14.54
CA ASP A 47 16.16 -5.13 15.06
C ASP A 47 15.56 -6.52 15.17
N ASP A 48 14.25 -6.63 14.96
CA ASP A 48 13.52 -7.89 15.08
C ASP A 48 12.62 -8.10 13.86
N PRO A 49 13.22 -8.53 12.74
CA PRO A 49 12.44 -8.71 11.51
C PRO A 49 11.37 -9.78 11.61
N GLU A 50 11.50 -10.71 12.54
CA GLU A 50 10.50 -11.77 12.69
C GLU A 50 9.17 -11.25 13.20
N SER A 51 9.16 -10.11 13.88
CA SER A 51 7.94 -9.51 14.39
C SER A 51 7.21 -8.65 13.35
N LEU A 52 7.81 -8.41 12.19
CA LEU A 52 7.22 -7.53 11.18
C LEU A 52 5.82 -7.93 10.73
N PRO A 53 5.56 -9.23 10.44
CA PRO A 53 4.20 -9.57 10.01
C PRO A 53 3.14 -9.24 11.06
N ALA A 54 3.45 -9.48 12.33
CA ALA A 54 2.51 -9.14 13.40
C ALA A 54 2.32 -7.65 13.55
N LEU A 55 3.40 -6.87 13.39
CA LEU A 55 3.32 -5.42 13.43
C LEU A 55 2.43 -4.89 12.31
N CYS A 56 2.58 -5.43 11.11
CA CYS A 56 1.76 -5.02 9.97
C CYS A 56 0.28 -5.30 10.22
N GLU A 57 -0.04 -6.48 10.74
CA GLU A 57 -1.42 -6.86 10.99
C GLU A 57 -2.05 -6.07 12.12
N LYS A 58 -1.28 -5.75 13.15
CA LYS A 58 -1.84 -5.13 14.36
C LYS A 58 -1.88 -3.62 14.29
N LEU A 59 -1.00 -3.02 13.49
CA LEU A 59 -0.85 -1.57 13.52
C LEU A 59 -0.84 -0.91 12.16
N LEU A 60 -0.05 -1.45 11.22
CA LEU A 60 0.23 -0.74 9.97
C LEU A 60 -0.88 -0.89 8.94
N ALA A 61 -1.48 -2.04 8.85
CA ALA A 61 -2.54 -2.32 7.88
C ALA A 61 -3.81 -2.72 8.61
N ASN A 62 -4.95 -2.45 7.97
CA ASN A 62 -6.23 -2.95 8.48
C ASN A 62 -6.51 -4.26 7.75
N PRO A 63 -6.34 -5.43 8.40
CA PRO A 63 -6.42 -6.70 7.70
C PRO A 63 -7.80 -7.03 7.15
N LEU A 64 -8.83 -6.33 7.58
CA LEU A 64 -10.18 -6.54 7.05
C LEU A 64 -10.34 -5.96 5.65
N ILE A 65 -9.63 -4.89 5.35
CA ILE A 65 -9.81 -4.16 4.09
C ILE A 65 -8.51 -3.95 3.32
N GLU A 66 -7.37 -4.30 3.89
CA GLU A 66 -6.06 -4.06 3.27
C GLU A 66 -5.21 -5.31 3.25
N ASP A 67 -4.40 -5.44 2.20
CA ASP A 67 -3.33 -6.42 2.13
C ASP A 67 -2.01 -5.70 2.28
N PHE A 68 -0.99 -6.42 2.71
CA PHE A 68 0.34 -5.85 2.81
C PHE A 68 1.39 -6.80 2.25
N GLU A 69 2.50 -6.21 1.84
CA GLU A 69 3.65 -6.95 1.34
C GLU A 69 4.90 -6.35 1.97
N ILE A 70 5.76 -7.20 2.49
CA ILE A 70 6.99 -6.77 3.15
C ILE A 70 8.16 -7.02 2.21
N GLU A 71 8.96 -5.97 1.97
CA GLU A 71 10.18 -6.09 1.19
C GLU A 71 11.37 -5.69 2.04
N GLU A 72 12.39 -6.52 2.05
CA GLU A 72 13.63 -6.17 2.70
C GLU A 72 14.44 -5.25 1.79
N VAL A 73 14.94 -4.14 2.35
CA VAL A 73 15.81 -3.24 1.60
C VAL A 73 17.25 -3.66 1.88
N VAL A 74 17.90 -4.17 0.85
CA VAL A 74 19.26 -4.67 0.94
C VAL A 74 20.21 -3.61 0.39
N GLY A 75 21.37 -3.54 1.00
CA GLY A 75 22.41 -2.67 0.52
C GLY A 75 22.48 -1.39 1.31
N ARG A 76 22.87 -0.36 0.68
CA ARG A 76 23.41 0.84 1.26
C ARG A 76 22.41 1.84 1.70
#